data_7b2abf8915342ef8a86ece406078f0b9
#
_entry.id   7b2abf8915342ef8a86ece406078f0b9
#
_cell.length_a   1.000
_cell.length_b   1.000
_cell.length_c   1.000
_cell.angle_alpha   90.00
_cell.angle_beta   90.00
_cell.angle_gamma   90.00
#
_symmetry.space_group_name_H-M   'P 1'
#
loop_
_entity.id
_entity.type
_entity.pdbx_description
1 polymer ?
#
loop_
_entity_poly.entity_id
_entity_poly.type
_entity_poly.pdbx_seq_one_letter_code
_entity_poly.pdbx_strand_id
1 'polypeptide(L)'
;NVKQEPLMAQLPKPGKIKKTVENKQLGYKQLTLSNGAKVVLKKTDFKDNEILFSANAKVGYSALDKSDYPSIMLMTEAWGASGLGSFSRTDLEKALAGKQAGVGFSIKPYSHGLSGNSTPKDVETLMQLIYLKMTALSKDEKSFKNLQNTYATILANQSNNPNMVYQDSLQSTLYLGSKIGRIPTSDEIKAINYDRLMALAKEYYGNAKDFTFYFVGNYDEKTLLPLIEQYIASLPNNGFKLKNKEIPYAKGEVKNNFTKAMANPQTQASEIWSTKLPFSMQNMVL
;
A
#
# COMPACT_ATOMS: atom_id res chain seq x y z
N ASN A 1 -35.55 -6.17 0.63
CA ASN A 1 -34.96 -4.93 0.14
C ASN A 1 -34.21 -4.27 1.28
N VAL A 2 -32.95 -4.67 1.49
CA VAL A 2 -32.03 -3.92 2.34
C VAL A 2 -31.70 -2.64 1.59
N LYS A 3 -32.14 -1.49 2.09
CA LYS A 3 -31.73 -0.18 1.58
C LYS A 3 -30.22 -0.11 1.74
N GLN A 4 -29.48 -0.18 0.64
CA GLN A 4 -28.04 0.04 0.69
C GLN A 4 -27.80 1.50 1.04
N GLU A 5 -27.19 1.75 2.19
CA GLU A 5 -26.71 3.08 2.55
C GLU A 5 -25.59 3.49 1.58
N PRO A 6 -25.58 4.76 1.12
CA PRO A 6 -24.51 5.26 0.30
C PRO A 6 -23.19 5.25 1.09
N LEU A 7 -22.08 4.94 0.43
CA LEU A 7 -20.74 4.96 1.06
C LEU A 7 -20.41 6.34 1.66
N MET A 8 -20.90 7.40 1.04
CA MET A 8 -20.68 8.78 1.48
C MET A 8 -22.01 9.50 1.59
N ALA A 9 -22.38 9.91 2.79
CA ALA A 9 -23.59 10.71 3.03
C ALA A 9 -23.46 12.14 2.47
N GLN A 10 -22.24 12.68 2.51
CA GLN A 10 -21.87 13.98 1.98
C GLN A 10 -20.68 13.84 1.06
N LEU A 11 -20.77 14.43 -0.13
CA LEU A 11 -19.66 14.47 -1.07
C LEU A 11 -18.72 15.63 -0.73
N PRO A 12 -17.40 15.46 -0.92
CA PRO A 12 -16.46 16.55 -0.73
C PRO A 12 -16.69 17.64 -1.77
N LYS A 13 -16.35 18.88 -1.40
CA LYS A 13 -16.33 20.00 -2.36
C LYS A 13 -15.31 19.70 -3.44
N PRO A 14 -15.67 19.72 -4.73
CA PRO A 14 -14.72 19.42 -5.80
C PRO A 14 -13.56 20.38 -5.84
N GLY A 15 -12.37 19.86 -6.16
CA GLY A 15 -11.24 20.65 -6.62
C GLY A 15 -11.30 20.85 -8.13
N LYS A 16 -10.17 21.27 -8.73
CA LYS A 16 -10.07 21.60 -10.15
C LYS A 16 -8.91 20.89 -10.82
N ILE A 17 -9.08 20.53 -12.08
CA ILE A 17 -8.00 20.21 -13.00
C ILE A 17 -7.41 21.56 -13.46
N LYS A 18 -6.14 21.81 -13.12
CA LYS A 18 -5.46 23.07 -13.43
C LYS A 18 -4.71 23.02 -14.76
N LYS A 19 -4.18 21.87 -15.12
CA LYS A 19 -3.37 21.71 -16.33
C LYS A 19 -3.58 20.30 -16.90
N THR A 20 -3.65 20.24 -18.23
CA THR A 20 -3.68 18.96 -18.97
C THR A 20 -2.57 18.99 -20.02
N VAL A 21 -1.74 17.95 -20.02
CA VAL A 21 -0.72 17.70 -21.06
C VAL A 21 -1.00 16.39 -21.72
N GLU A 22 -1.15 16.38 -23.04
CA GLU A 22 -1.38 15.16 -23.80
C GLU A 22 -0.08 14.72 -24.47
N ASN A 23 0.25 13.44 -24.29
CA ASN A 23 1.30 12.78 -25.06
C ASN A 23 0.65 11.88 -26.12
N LYS A 24 0.51 12.42 -27.33
CA LYS A 24 -0.15 11.71 -28.45
C LYS A 24 0.62 10.48 -28.90
N GLN A 25 1.94 10.52 -28.83
CA GLN A 25 2.80 9.43 -29.25
C GLN A 25 2.63 8.19 -28.37
N LEU A 26 2.53 8.39 -27.05
CA LEU A 26 2.37 7.31 -26.07
C LEU A 26 0.92 7.10 -25.66
N GLY A 27 -0.01 7.93 -26.13
CA GLY A 27 -1.45 7.80 -25.93
C GLY A 27 -1.90 8.00 -24.47
N TYR A 28 -1.31 8.94 -23.73
CA TYR A 28 -1.77 9.27 -22.38
C TYR A 28 -1.94 10.77 -22.18
N LYS A 29 -2.74 11.12 -21.17
CA LYS A 29 -2.88 12.50 -20.65
C LYS A 29 -2.34 12.57 -19.24
N GLN A 30 -1.69 13.68 -18.91
CA GLN A 30 -1.28 14.00 -17.55
C GLN A 30 -2.00 15.24 -17.06
N LEU A 31 -2.70 15.10 -15.94
CA LEU A 31 -3.42 16.19 -15.29
C LEU A 31 -2.63 16.66 -14.07
N THR A 32 -2.63 17.97 -13.83
CA THR A 32 -2.20 18.56 -12.57
C THR A 32 -3.43 19.13 -11.87
N LEU A 33 -3.67 18.70 -10.64
CA LEU A 33 -4.85 19.09 -9.88
C LEU A 33 -4.56 20.27 -8.96
N SER A 34 -5.62 20.96 -8.53
CA SER A 34 -5.52 22.15 -7.67
C SER A 34 -4.88 21.87 -6.31
N ASN A 35 -4.97 20.63 -5.80
CA ASN A 35 -4.31 20.20 -4.57
C ASN A 35 -2.84 19.75 -4.76
N GLY A 36 -2.31 19.85 -5.98
CA GLY A 36 -0.94 19.45 -6.32
C GLY A 36 -0.77 17.97 -6.71
N ALA A 37 -1.80 17.16 -6.59
CA ALA A 37 -1.76 15.78 -7.08
C ALA A 37 -1.66 15.75 -8.61
N LYS A 38 -1.06 14.68 -9.14
CA LYS A 38 -0.98 14.39 -10.57
C LYS A 38 -1.83 13.18 -10.90
N VAL A 39 -2.44 13.19 -12.08
CA VAL A 39 -3.23 12.08 -12.61
C VAL A 39 -2.76 11.76 -14.01
N VAL A 40 -2.48 10.51 -14.28
CA VAL A 40 -2.15 9.98 -15.60
C VAL A 40 -3.30 9.13 -16.08
N LEU A 41 -3.83 9.45 -17.25
CA LEU A 41 -4.94 8.76 -17.89
C LEU A 41 -4.49 8.09 -19.18
N LYS A 42 -4.70 6.80 -19.28
CA LYS A 42 -4.46 6.05 -20.52
C LYS A 42 -5.68 5.21 -20.86
N LYS A 43 -6.38 5.63 -21.91
CA LYS A 43 -7.49 4.85 -22.43
C LYS A 43 -7.01 3.65 -23.20
N THR A 44 -7.56 2.48 -22.90
CA THR A 44 -7.30 1.23 -23.61
C THR A 44 -8.61 0.49 -23.85
N ASP A 45 -8.63 -0.36 -24.84
CA ASP A 45 -9.75 -1.22 -25.24
C ASP A 45 -9.44 -2.72 -25.10
N PHE A 46 -8.36 -3.07 -24.36
CA PHE A 46 -7.96 -4.46 -24.16
C PHE A 46 -8.99 -5.28 -23.39
N LYS A 47 -9.72 -4.64 -22.50
CA LYS A 47 -10.85 -5.21 -21.75
C LYS A 47 -11.97 -4.20 -21.61
N ASP A 48 -13.14 -4.56 -22.11
CA ASP A 48 -14.31 -3.66 -22.15
C ASP A 48 -14.83 -3.25 -20.77
N ASN A 49 -14.64 -4.12 -19.77
CA ASN A 49 -15.22 -3.96 -18.44
C ASN A 49 -14.19 -3.74 -17.35
N GLU A 50 -13.03 -3.16 -17.66
CA GLU A 50 -11.99 -2.97 -16.65
C GLU A 50 -11.39 -1.56 -16.71
N ILE A 51 -11.29 -0.96 -15.54
CA ILE A 51 -10.46 0.22 -15.27
C ILE A 51 -9.49 -0.18 -14.16
N LEU A 52 -8.19 -0.14 -14.47
CA LEU A 52 -7.13 -0.34 -13.52
C LEU A 52 -6.76 1.00 -12.87
N PHE A 53 -6.50 0.95 -11.59
CA PHE A 53 -6.11 2.09 -10.78
C PHE A 53 -4.83 1.79 -10.01
N SER A 54 -3.95 2.78 -9.93
CA SER A 54 -2.87 2.81 -8.96
C SER A 54 -2.56 4.25 -8.54
N ALA A 55 -2.05 4.42 -7.34
CA ALA A 55 -1.49 5.67 -6.86
C ALA A 55 -0.14 5.38 -6.21
N ASN A 56 0.82 6.27 -6.38
CA ASN A 56 2.16 6.07 -5.88
C ASN A 56 2.77 7.36 -5.34
N ALA A 57 3.42 7.25 -4.19
CA ALA A 57 4.22 8.29 -3.56
C ALA A 57 5.63 7.78 -3.27
N LYS A 58 6.63 8.67 -3.34
CA LYS A 58 8.06 8.32 -3.30
C LYS A 58 8.64 8.24 -1.89
N VAL A 59 7.88 7.76 -0.93
CA VAL A 59 8.29 7.48 0.44
C VAL A 59 7.76 6.12 0.84
N GLY A 60 8.58 5.28 1.43
CA GLY A 60 8.19 3.95 1.85
C GLY A 60 8.43 3.70 3.34
N TYR A 61 8.48 2.43 3.73
CA TYR A 61 8.66 2.07 5.14
C TYR A 61 10.06 2.40 5.68
N SER A 62 11.04 2.77 4.82
CA SER A 62 12.32 3.31 5.29
C SER A 62 12.19 4.59 6.12
N ALA A 63 11.06 5.31 5.99
CA ALA A 63 10.76 6.51 6.76
C ALA A 63 10.32 6.21 8.21
N LEU A 64 9.93 4.98 8.52
CA LEU A 64 9.44 4.58 9.85
C LEU A 64 10.50 4.74 10.93
N ASP A 65 10.05 4.97 12.14
CA ASP A 65 10.89 4.84 13.33
C ASP A 65 11.12 3.37 13.67
N LYS A 66 12.23 3.08 14.34
CA LYS A 66 12.63 1.69 14.66
C LYS A 66 11.56 0.93 15.47
N SER A 67 10.81 1.64 16.31
CA SER A 67 9.70 1.08 17.09
C SER A 67 8.54 0.58 16.22
N ASP A 68 8.40 1.11 15.01
CA ASP A 68 7.32 0.76 14.08
C ASP A 68 7.71 -0.39 13.12
N TYR A 69 8.97 -0.83 13.09
CA TYR A 69 9.42 -1.87 12.16
C TYR A 69 8.64 -3.19 12.24
N PRO A 70 8.23 -3.69 13.42
CA PRO A 70 7.40 -4.89 13.48
C PRO A 70 6.06 -4.75 12.75
N SER A 71 5.55 -3.53 12.61
CA SER A 71 4.29 -3.25 11.91
C SER A 71 4.38 -3.41 10.40
N ILE A 72 5.58 -3.36 9.80
CA ILE A 72 5.76 -3.45 8.33
C ILE A 72 5.06 -4.68 7.76
N MET A 73 5.12 -5.79 8.49
CA MET A 73 4.58 -7.07 8.03
C MET A 73 3.05 -7.06 7.84
N LEU A 74 2.32 -6.34 8.70
CA LEU A 74 0.85 -6.40 8.70
C LEU A 74 0.14 -5.06 8.52
N MET A 75 0.88 -3.93 8.44
CA MET A 75 0.25 -2.60 8.47
C MET A 75 -0.73 -2.37 7.31
N THR A 76 -0.40 -2.79 6.09
CA THR A 76 -1.29 -2.61 4.94
C THR A 76 -2.55 -3.47 5.04
N GLU A 77 -2.45 -4.68 5.58
CA GLU A 77 -3.60 -5.54 5.85
C GLU A 77 -4.45 -4.99 7.00
N ALA A 78 -3.82 -4.45 8.04
CA ALA A 78 -4.52 -3.81 9.15
C ALA A 78 -5.33 -2.59 8.68
N TRP A 79 -4.76 -1.76 7.81
CA TRP A 79 -5.50 -0.67 7.18
C TRP A 79 -6.63 -1.20 6.29
N GLY A 80 -6.37 -2.27 5.52
CA GLY A 80 -7.39 -2.93 4.69
C GLY A 80 -8.52 -3.57 5.49
N ALA A 81 -8.24 -4.06 6.70
CA ALA A 81 -9.21 -4.65 7.60
C ALA A 81 -9.96 -3.61 8.46
N SER A 82 -9.56 -2.35 8.40
CA SER A 82 -10.21 -1.24 9.10
C SER A 82 -11.51 -0.83 8.44
N GLY A 83 -12.36 -0.09 9.17
CA GLY A 83 -13.57 0.50 8.63
C GLY A 83 -13.30 1.74 7.78
N LEU A 84 -14.31 2.21 7.09
CA LEU A 84 -14.28 3.45 6.31
C LEU A 84 -15.45 4.35 6.72
N GLY A 85 -15.16 5.57 7.14
CA GLY A 85 -16.19 6.48 7.63
C GLY A 85 -16.95 5.86 8.81
N SER A 86 -18.27 5.74 8.67
CA SER A 86 -19.14 5.10 9.66
C SER A 86 -19.29 3.59 9.48
N PHE A 87 -18.73 3.02 8.41
CA PHE A 87 -18.85 1.60 8.13
C PHE A 87 -17.79 0.79 8.87
N SER A 88 -18.22 -0.23 9.63
CA SER A 88 -17.32 -1.30 10.04
C SER A 88 -16.84 -2.10 8.82
N ARG A 89 -15.84 -2.95 8.99
CA ARG A 89 -15.38 -3.83 7.91
C ARG A 89 -16.53 -4.68 7.35
N THR A 90 -17.32 -5.28 8.21
CA THR A 90 -18.47 -6.13 7.82
C THR A 90 -19.56 -5.34 7.11
N ASP A 91 -19.87 -4.13 7.59
CA ASP A 91 -20.92 -3.31 6.96
C ASP A 91 -20.44 -2.76 5.62
N LEU A 92 -19.16 -2.46 5.48
CA LEU A 92 -18.56 -2.08 4.20
C LEU A 92 -18.69 -3.21 3.17
N GLU A 93 -18.44 -4.45 3.55
CA GLU A 93 -18.61 -5.62 2.67
C GLU A 93 -20.06 -5.77 2.20
N LYS A 94 -21.03 -5.53 3.09
CA LYS A 94 -22.45 -5.52 2.73
C LYS A 94 -22.80 -4.35 1.80
N ALA A 95 -22.29 -3.16 2.08
CA ALA A 95 -22.54 -1.97 1.26
C ALA A 95 -21.96 -2.10 -0.16
N LEU A 96 -20.87 -2.84 -0.30
CA LEU A 96 -20.19 -3.11 -1.58
C LEU A 96 -20.73 -4.36 -2.30
N ALA A 97 -21.68 -5.08 -1.71
CA ALA A 97 -22.26 -6.26 -2.33
C ALA A 97 -22.86 -5.92 -3.70
N GLY A 98 -22.46 -6.66 -4.74
CA GLY A 98 -22.86 -6.41 -6.13
C GLY A 98 -22.11 -5.29 -6.85
N LYS A 99 -21.18 -4.61 -6.19
CA LYS A 99 -20.26 -3.67 -6.81
C LYS A 99 -18.96 -4.38 -7.22
N GLN A 100 -18.45 -4.01 -8.38
CA GLN A 100 -17.15 -4.49 -8.87
C GLN A 100 -16.15 -3.36 -8.81
N ALA A 101 -15.72 -3.04 -7.59
CA ALA A 101 -14.70 -2.04 -7.29
C ALA A 101 -13.95 -2.44 -6.03
N GLY A 102 -12.66 -2.22 -6.03
CA GLY A 102 -11.80 -2.50 -4.86
C GLY A 102 -10.53 -1.67 -4.88
N VAL A 103 -10.05 -1.33 -3.69
CA VAL A 103 -8.80 -0.58 -3.49
C VAL A 103 -8.07 -1.18 -2.30
N GLY A 104 -6.78 -1.46 -2.48
CA GLY A 104 -5.88 -1.93 -1.44
C GLY A 104 -4.72 -0.98 -1.19
N PHE A 105 -4.11 -1.09 -0.02
CA PHE A 105 -2.89 -0.37 0.36
C PHE A 105 -1.65 -1.16 -0.04
N SER A 106 -0.57 -0.46 -0.35
CA SER A 106 0.74 -1.04 -0.58
C SER A 106 1.85 -0.18 0.02
N ILE A 107 2.89 -0.82 0.51
CA ILE A 107 4.09 -0.14 0.98
C ILE A 107 5.33 -0.97 0.63
N LYS A 108 6.37 -0.28 0.18
CA LYS A 108 7.68 -0.82 -0.20
C LYS A 108 8.77 -0.07 0.56
N PRO A 109 10.04 -0.45 0.46
CA PRO A 109 11.11 0.25 1.15
C PRO A 109 11.12 1.77 0.93
N TYR A 110 10.92 2.23 -0.32
CA TYR A 110 11.06 3.65 -0.70
C TYR A 110 9.84 4.23 -1.40
N SER A 111 8.74 3.51 -1.43
CA SER A 111 7.47 3.97 -2.01
C SER A 111 6.28 3.38 -1.28
N HIS A 112 5.14 4.03 -1.41
CA HIS A 112 3.86 3.49 -0.95
C HIS A 112 2.74 3.95 -1.87
N GLY A 113 1.59 3.34 -1.74
CA GLY A 113 0.47 3.73 -2.58
C GLY A 113 -0.79 2.93 -2.34
N LEU A 114 -1.64 3.03 -3.34
CA LEU A 114 -2.89 2.30 -3.47
C LEU A 114 -2.93 1.61 -4.81
N SER A 115 -3.65 0.51 -4.91
CA SER A 115 -3.95 -0.14 -6.17
C SER A 115 -5.34 -0.75 -6.14
N GLY A 116 -5.95 -0.87 -7.29
CA GLY A 116 -7.27 -1.44 -7.39
C GLY A 116 -7.81 -1.44 -8.80
N ASN A 117 -9.07 -1.74 -8.90
CA ASN A 117 -9.78 -1.77 -10.17
C ASN A 117 -11.28 -1.56 -9.98
N SER A 118 -11.95 -1.27 -11.07
CA SER A 118 -13.40 -1.33 -11.17
C SER A 118 -13.85 -1.65 -12.59
N THR A 119 -15.14 -1.93 -12.73
CA THR A 119 -15.81 -1.81 -14.03
C THR A 119 -16.07 -0.33 -14.33
N PRO A 120 -16.28 0.05 -15.62
CA PRO A 120 -16.73 1.40 -15.96
C PRO A 120 -18.04 1.80 -15.24
N LYS A 121 -18.94 0.85 -15.01
CA LYS A 121 -20.20 1.07 -14.29
C LYS A 121 -19.97 1.48 -12.83
N ASP A 122 -18.99 0.90 -12.18
CA ASP A 122 -18.72 1.08 -10.75
C ASP A 122 -17.53 2.02 -10.47
N VAL A 123 -17.12 2.83 -11.45
CA VAL A 123 -15.97 3.73 -11.33
C VAL A 123 -16.14 4.78 -10.23
N GLU A 124 -17.37 5.27 -10.02
CA GLU A 124 -17.63 6.20 -8.91
C GLU A 124 -17.42 5.53 -7.55
N THR A 125 -17.82 4.28 -7.40
CA THR A 125 -17.54 3.48 -6.20
C THR A 125 -16.03 3.36 -5.97
N LEU A 126 -15.25 3.12 -7.03
CA LEU A 126 -13.78 3.13 -6.96
C LEU A 126 -13.25 4.47 -6.43
N MET A 127 -13.75 5.59 -6.97
CA MET A 127 -13.34 6.93 -6.54
C MET A 127 -13.69 7.21 -5.08
N GLN A 128 -14.86 6.80 -4.63
CA GLN A 128 -15.28 6.94 -3.23
C GLN A 128 -14.40 6.10 -2.30
N LEU A 129 -14.06 4.88 -2.69
CA LEU A 129 -13.14 4.04 -1.93
C LEU A 129 -11.74 4.66 -1.81
N ILE A 130 -11.22 5.23 -2.89
CA ILE A 130 -9.94 5.95 -2.87
C ILE A 130 -10.01 7.11 -1.86
N TYR A 131 -11.04 7.96 -1.99
CA TYR A 131 -11.21 9.11 -1.11
C TYR A 131 -11.32 8.70 0.36
N LEU A 132 -12.17 7.74 0.69
CA LEU A 132 -12.39 7.29 2.06
C LEU A 132 -11.15 6.60 2.65
N LYS A 133 -10.44 5.78 1.87
CA LYS A 133 -9.19 5.15 2.34
C LYS A 133 -8.10 6.16 2.67
N MET A 134 -8.04 7.28 1.96
CA MET A 134 -7.06 8.33 2.21
C MET A 134 -7.49 9.33 3.29
N THR A 135 -8.77 9.43 3.62
CA THR A 135 -9.29 10.49 4.50
C THR A 135 -10.07 10.01 5.72
N ALA A 136 -10.69 8.85 5.65
CA ALA A 136 -11.70 8.43 6.63
C ALA A 136 -11.53 6.98 7.09
N LEU A 137 -10.29 6.51 7.15
CA LEU A 137 -10.01 5.20 7.74
C LEU A 137 -10.43 5.21 9.21
N SER A 138 -11.22 4.25 9.63
CA SER A 138 -11.73 4.14 11.01
C SER A 138 -11.38 2.79 11.63
N LYS A 139 -11.24 2.78 12.96
CA LYS A 139 -10.88 1.56 13.69
C LYS A 139 -11.99 0.53 13.63
N ASP A 140 -11.63 -0.71 13.37
CA ASP A 140 -12.44 -1.91 13.59
C ASP A 140 -11.65 -2.84 14.52
N GLU A 141 -11.86 -2.67 15.81
CA GLU A 141 -11.10 -3.36 16.88
C GLU A 141 -11.19 -4.89 16.74
N LYS A 142 -12.36 -5.39 16.38
CA LYS A 142 -12.57 -6.84 16.21
C LYS A 142 -11.76 -7.38 15.03
N SER A 143 -11.85 -6.73 13.89
CA SER A 143 -11.13 -7.14 12.69
C SER A 143 -9.61 -7.03 12.88
N PHE A 144 -9.14 -5.95 13.50
CA PHE A 144 -7.73 -5.79 13.82
C PHE A 144 -7.24 -6.88 14.80
N LYS A 145 -7.98 -7.14 15.87
CA LYS A 145 -7.60 -8.15 16.87
C LYS A 145 -7.52 -9.55 16.25
N ASN A 146 -8.46 -9.89 15.38
CA ASN A 146 -8.43 -11.16 14.65
C ASN A 146 -7.18 -11.27 13.76
N LEU A 147 -6.86 -10.21 13.01
CA LEU A 147 -5.66 -10.15 12.17
C LEU A 147 -4.39 -10.31 13.00
N GLN A 148 -4.27 -9.53 14.08
CA GLN A 148 -3.12 -9.57 15.01
C GLN A 148 -2.92 -10.96 15.60
N ASN A 149 -3.99 -11.61 16.07
CA ASN A 149 -3.94 -12.96 16.63
C ASN A 149 -3.54 -14.01 15.57
N THR A 150 -4.05 -13.86 14.35
CA THR A 150 -3.70 -14.76 13.23
C THR A 150 -2.20 -14.70 12.95
N TYR A 151 -1.63 -13.50 12.76
CA TYR A 151 -0.21 -13.32 12.52
C TYR A 151 0.64 -13.81 13.69
N ALA A 152 0.26 -13.47 14.92
CA ALA A 152 0.98 -13.90 16.11
C ALA A 152 1.02 -15.44 16.24
N THR A 153 -0.10 -16.12 15.94
CA THR A 153 -0.20 -17.57 15.96
C THR A 153 0.66 -18.21 14.87
N ILE A 154 0.60 -17.69 13.63
CA ILE A 154 1.44 -18.18 12.52
C ILE A 154 2.92 -18.08 12.90
N LEU A 155 3.36 -16.93 13.41
CA LEU A 155 4.76 -16.71 13.76
C LEU A 155 5.20 -17.59 14.95
N ALA A 156 4.35 -17.78 15.95
CA ALA A 156 4.64 -18.69 17.06
C ALA A 156 4.85 -20.12 16.57
N ASN A 157 4.00 -20.60 15.66
CA ASN A 157 4.09 -21.95 15.09
C ASN A 157 5.30 -22.12 14.17
N GLN A 158 5.73 -21.07 13.50
CA GLN A 158 6.84 -21.10 12.54
C GLN A 158 8.21 -20.80 13.16
N SER A 159 8.27 -20.39 14.41
CA SER A 159 9.53 -19.99 15.08
C SER A 159 10.63 -21.06 15.07
N ASN A 160 10.24 -22.34 15.01
CA ASN A 160 11.15 -23.48 14.95
C ASN A 160 11.29 -24.07 13.53
N ASN A 161 10.63 -23.50 12.54
CA ASN A 161 10.77 -23.96 11.16
C ASN A 161 12.18 -23.62 10.63
N PRO A 162 12.96 -24.60 10.20
CA PRO A 162 14.35 -24.35 9.76
C PRO A 162 14.47 -23.35 8.62
N ASN A 163 13.52 -23.32 7.68
CA ASN A 163 13.50 -22.36 6.59
C ASN A 163 13.28 -20.93 7.09
N MET A 164 12.40 -20.75 8.09
CA MET A 164 12.18 -19.43 8.68
C MET A 164 13.41 -18.95 9.45
N VAL A 165 14.06 -19.83 10.19
CA VAL A 165 15.33 -19.53 10.89
C VAL A 165 16.41 -19.16 9.89
N TYR A 166 16.50 -19.86 8.77
CA TYR A 166 17.44 -19.53 7.70
C TYR A 166 17.14 -18.15 7.09
N GLN A 167 15.90 -17.87 6.74
CA GLN A 167 15.51 -16.58 6.18
C GLN A 167 15.76 -15.43 7.16
N ASP A 168 15.44 -15.60 8.43
CA ASP A 168 15.70 -14.59 9.46
C ASP A 168 17.22 -14.33 9.63
N SER A 169 18.04 -15.39 9.63
CA SER A 169 19.50 -15.27 9.67
C SER A 169 20.05 -14.54 8.44
N LEU A 170 19.54 -14.88 7.25
CA LEU A 170 19.90 -14.22 6.00
C LEU A 170 19.57 -12.73 6.03
N GLN A 171 18.33 -12.38 6.40
CA GLN A 171 17.89 -11.00 6.51
C GLN A 171 18.69 -10.22 7.57
N SER A 172 18.97 -10.84 8.71
CA SER A 172 19.80 -10.25 9.75
C SER A 172 21.20 -9.91 9.24
N THR A 173 21.79 -10.79 8.45
CA THR A 173 23.11 -10.58 7.84
C THR A 173 23.07 -9.45 6.81
N LEU A 174 22.10 -9.48 5.90
CA LEU A 174 21.97 -8.48 4.84
C LEU A 174 21.68 -7.07 5.38
N TYR A 175 20.85 -6.95 6.40
CA TYR A 175 20.45 -5.66 6.98
C TYR A 175 21.22 -5.30 8.26
N LEU A 176 22.38 -5.92 8.47
CA LEU A 176 23.30 -5.63 9.59
C LEU A 176 22.62 -5.68 10.96
N GLY A 177 21.72 -6.64 11.15
CA GLY A 177 20.95 -6.81 12.38
C GLY A 177 19.79 -5.82 12.57
N SER A 178 19.56 -4.92 11.61
CA SER A 178 18.41 -4.02 11.67
C SER A 178 17.09 -4.80 11.59
N LYS A 179 16.15 -4.45 12.46
CA LYS A 179 14.82 -5.07 12.46
C LYS A 179 13.96 -4.72 11.25
N ILE A 180 14.34 -3.74 10.44
CA ILE A 180 13.58 -3.33 9.24
C ILE A 180 13.45 -4.46 8.21
N GLY A 181 14.44 -5.33 8.11
CA GLY A 181 14.41 -6.48 7.20
C GLY A 181 14.06 -7.81 7.89
N ARG A 182 13.82 -7.81 9.21
CA ARG A 182 13.61 -9.03 9.99
C ARG A 182 12.14 -9.43 10.06
N ILE A 183 11.91 -10.73 10.19
CA ILE A 183 10.59 -11.28 10.51
C ILE A 183 10.31 -10.96 11.99
N PRO A 184 9.20 -10.28 12.31
CA PRO A 184 8.88 -9.97 13.70
C PRO A 184 8.55 -11.25 14.49
N THR A 185 8.75 -11.21 15.81
CA THR A 185 8.31 -12.26 16.71
C THR A 185 6.80 -12.20 16.95
N SER A 186 6.22 -13.30 17.42
CA SER A 186 4.81 -13.35 17.87
C SER A 186 4.51 -12.26 18.90
N ASP A 187 5.40 -12.04 19.87
CA ASP A 187 5.22 -11.03 20.93
C ASP A 187 5.32 -9.62 20.38
N GLU A 188 6.23 -9.36 19.41
CA GLU A 188 6.30 -8.08 18.73
C GLU A 188 5.00 -7.77 17.96
N ILE A 189 4.39 -8.77 17.31
CA ILE A 189 3.08 -8.61 16.66
C ILE A 189 1.98 -8.29 17.68
N LYS A 190 1.92 -9.00 18.81
CA LYS A 190 0.93 -8.75 19.87
C LYS A 190 1.07 -7.37 20.51
N ALA A 191 2.27 -6.80 20.50
CA ALA A 191 2.58 -5.49 21.04
C ALA A 191 2.24 -4.33 20.10
N ILE A 192 1.87 -4.59 18.84
CA ILE A 192 1.53 -3.54 17.86
C ILE A 192 0.30 -2.77 18.35
N ASN A 193 0.45 -1.45 18.41
CA ASN A 193 -0.60 -0.53 18.81
C ASN A 193 -1.44 -0.10 17.62
N TYR A 194 -2.76 -0.32 17.70
CA TYR A 194 -3.67 0.02 16.60
C TYR A 194 -3.79 1.53 16.37
N ASP A 195 -3.79 2.34 17.42
CA ASP A 195 -3.83 3.80 17.29
C ASP A 195 -2.59 4.31 16.54
N ARG A 196 -1.41 3.72 16.81
CA ARG A 196 -0.18 4.05 16.06
C ARG A 196 -0.31 3.69 14.59
N LEU A 197 -0.87 2.51 14.24
CA LEU A 197 -1.11 2.14 12.84
C LEU A 197 -2.04 3.12 12.13
N MET A 198 -3.08 3.58 12.82
CA MET A 198 -4.01 4.56 12.27
C MET A 198 -3.36 5.94 12.10
N ALA A 199 -2.49 6.35 13.01
CA ALA A 199 -1.69 7.56 12.87
C ALA A 199 -0.73 7.46 11.67
N LEU A 200 -0.06 6.32 11.50
CA LEU A 200 0.81 6.07 10.34
C LEU A 200 0.03 6.15 9.02
N ALA A 201 -1.19 5.62 8.94
CA ALA A 201 -2.02 5.76 7.75
C ALA A 201 -2.28 7.23 7.39
N LYS A 202 -2.57 8.07 8.37
CA LYS A 202 -2.75 9.51 8.17
C LYS A 202 -1.47 10.19 7.70
N GLU A 203 -0.33 9.83 8.28
CA GLU A 203 0.98 10.38 7.89
C GLU A 203 1.34 10.02 6.45
N TYR A 204 1.15 8.76 6.05
CA TYR A 204 1.50 8.28 4.71
C TYR A 204 0.51 8.72 3.61
N TYR A 205 -0.78 8.76 3.90
CA TYR A 205 -1.82 9.03 2.90
C TYR A 205 -2.47 10.42 3.02
N GLY A 206 -2.02 11.24 3.95
CA GLY A 206 -2.65 12.52 4.27
C GLY A 206 -2.29 13.70 3.39
N ASN A 207 -1.40 13.54 2.39
CA ASN A 207 -1.00 14.60 1.48
C ASN A 207 -1.24 14.21 0.02
N ALA A 208 -2.27 14.75 -0.57
CA ALA A 208 -2.61 14.49 -1.98
C ALA A 208 -1.47 14.81 -2.95
N LYS A 209 -0.72 15.90 -2.68
CA LYS A 209 0.38 16.38 -3.53
C LYS A 209 1.54 15.39 -3.67
N ASP A 210 1.67 14.44 -2.75
CA ASP A 210 2.75 13.45 -2.78
C ASP A 210 2.49 12.33 -3.80
N PHE A 211 1.24 12.24 -4.31
CA PHE A 211 0.78 11.14 -5.15
C PHE A 211 0.68 11.50 -6.63
N THR A 212 1.02 10.50 -7.45
CA THR A 212 0.56 10.40 -8.83
C THR A 212 -0.44 9.25 -8.92
N PHE A 213 -1.63 9.55 -9.44
CA PHE A 213 -2.73 8.61 -9.65
C PHE A 213 -2.76 8.17 -11.10
N TYR A 214 -2.95 6.88 -11.35
CA TYR A 214 -2.99 6.30 -12.69
C TYR A 214 -4.32 5.59 -12.90
N PHE A 215 -5.00 5.92 -13.99
CA PHE A 215 -6.21 5.23 -14.44
C PHE A 215 -5.97 4.73 -15.87
N VAL A 216 -6.05 3.41 -16.05
CA VAL A 216 -5.80 2.75 -17.32
C VAL A 216 -6.95 1.80 -17.62
N GLY A 217 -7.56 1.92 -18.76
CA GLY A 217 -8.63 1.03 -19.18
C GLY A 217 -9.73 1.69 -20.01
N ASN A 218 -10.88 1.04 -20.03
CA ASN A 218 -12.00 1.47 -20.85
C ASN A 218 -12.94 2.44 -20.10
N TYR A 219 -12.40 3.57 -19.66
CA TYR A 219 -13.18 4.63 -19.03
C TYR A 219 -13.83 5.56 -20.09
N ASP A 220 -14.96 6.12 -19.75
CA ASP A 220 -15.51 7.30 -20.45
C ASP A 220 -14.93 8.58 -19.84
N GLU A 221 -14.22 9.36 -20.67
CA GLU A 221 -13.55 10.57 -20.19
C GLU A 221 -14.53 11.62 -19.65
N LYS A 222 -15.70 11.75 -20.29
CA LYS A 222 -16.73 12.69 -19.83
C LYS A 222 -17.27 12.35 -18.45
N THR A 223 -17.26 11.07 -18.09
CA THR A 223 -17.63 10.60 -16.74
C THR A 223 -16.46 10.71 -15.77
N LEU A 224 -15.25 10.35 -16.19
CA LEU A 224 -14.09 10.24 -15.31
C LEU A 224 -13.55 11.60 -14.85
N LEU A 225 -13.46 12.58 -15.72
CA LEU A 225 -12.89 13.90 -15.37
C LEU A 225 -13.67 14.61 -14.25
N PRO A 226 -15.02 14.68 -14.25
CA PRO A 226 -15.75 15.22 -13.10
C PRO A 226 -15.52 14.43 -11.80
N LEU A 227 -15.40 13.10 -11.88
CA LEU A 227 -15.12 12.27 -10.71
C LEU A 227 -13.72 12.49 -10.16
N ILE A 228 -12.72 12.74 -11.01
CA ILE A 228 -11.37 13.14 -10.60
C ILE A 228 -11.42 14.46 -9.82
N GLU A 229 -12.16 15.44 -10.32
CA GLU A 229 -12.33 16.72 -9.60
C GLU A 229 -13.06 16.54 -8.28
N GLN A 230 -14.10 15.70 -8.24
CA GLN A 230 -14.91 15.46 -7.04
C GLN A 230 -14.13 14.72 -5.94
N TYR A 231 -13.38 13.69 -6.28
CA TYR A 231 -12.81 12.75 -5.30
C TYR A 231 -11.29 12.79 -5.17
N ILE A 232 -10.56 13.16 -6.21
CA ILE A 232 -9.09 13.21 -6.19
C ILE A 232 -8.59 14.63 -5.96
N ALA A 233 -9.10 15.61 -6.71
CA ALA A 233 -8.72 17.02 -6.54
C ALA A 233 -9.21 17.63 -5.21
N SER A 234 -10.17 16.99 -4.55
CA SER A 234 -10.68 17.34 -3.23
C SER A 234 -9.89 16.75 -2.06
N LEU A 235 -8.98 15.81 -2.32
CA LEU A 235 -8.14 15.21 -1.28
C LEU A 235 -7.29 16.29 -0.60
N PRO A 236 -7.18 16.24 0.75
CA PRO A 236 -6.47 17.28 1.51
C PRO A 236 -4.95 17.12 1.44
N ASN A 237 -4.26 18.19 1.83
CA ASN A 237 -2.85 18.19 2.20
C ASN A 237 -2.75 18.55 3.69
N ASN A 238 -2.30 17.64 4.52
CA ASN A 238 -2.27 17.79 5.99
C ASN A 238 -0.89 18.16 6.53
N GLY A 239 0.05 18.54 5.66
CA GLY A 239 1.37 19.04 6.07
C GLY A 239 2.33 17.97 6.60
N PHE A 240 2.05 16.70 6.44
CA PHE A 240 2.97 15.62 6.82
C PHE A 240 4.23 15.64 5.95
N LYS A 241 5.39 15.43 6.59
CA LYS A 241 6.69 15.43 5.94
C LYS A 241 7.43 14.14 6.27
N LEU A 242 7.13 13.08 5.53
CA LEU A 242 7.87 11.84 5.61
C LEU A 242 9.10 11.90 4.72
N LYS A 243 10.20 11.33 5.18
CA LYS A 243 11.46 11.28 4.44
C LYS A 243 12.05 9.88 4.54
N ASN A 244 12.39 9.30 3.40
CA ASN A 244 13.13 8.05 3.35
C ASN A 244 14.46 8.17 4.11
N LYS A 245 14.76 7.13 4.89
CA LYS A 245 16.05 6.94 5.56
C LYS A 245 16.82 5.87 4.80
N GLU A 246 18.13 5.92 4.86
CA GLU A 246 18.96 4.85 4.30
C GLU A 246 18.71 3.55 5.09
N ILE A 247 18.37 2.49 4.37
CA ILE A 247 18.26 1.16 4.96
C ILE A 247 19.67 0.59 5.03
N PRO A 248 20.16 0.18 6.23
CA PRO A 248 21.49 -0.43 6.35
C PRO A 248 21.53 -1.72 5.54
N TYR A 249 22.60 -1.91 4.78
CA TYR A 249 22.80 -3.10 3.96
C TYR A 249 24.26 -3.52 4.01
N ALA A 250 24.53 -4.82 4.05
CA ALA A 250 25.86 -5.37 4.10
C ALA A 250 26.70 -4.93 2.90
N LYS A 251 27.96 -4.58 3.15
CA LYS A 251 28.92 -4.13 2.15
C LYS A 251 30.16 -5.02 2.23
N GLY A 252 30.78 -5.30 1.09
CA GLY A 252 31.94 -6.17 1.01
C GLY A 252 31.56 -7.64 1.20
N GLU A 253 32.57 -8.47 1.42
CA GLU A 253 32.41 -9.90 1.64
C GLU A 253 31.94 -10.17 3.08
N VAL A 254 30.79 -10.78 3.24
CA VAL A 254 30.22 -11.21 4.52
C VAL A 254 29.89 -12.69 4.44
N LYS A 255 30.39 -13.47 5.39
CA LYS A 255 30.11 -14.91 5.52
C LYS A 255 29.32 -15.15 6.80
N ASN A 256 28.19 -15.85 6.68
CA ASN A 256 27.40 -16.30 7.81
C ASN A 256 27.15 -17.81 7.67
N ASN A 257 27.62 -18.57 8.63
CA ASN A 257 27.38 -20.01 8.71
C ASN A 257 26.76 -20.33 10.07
N PHE A 258 25.68 -21.07 10.06
CA PHE A 258 25.04 -21.54 11.29
C PHE A 258 24.44 -22.92 11.10
N THR A 259 24.19 -23.60 12.19
CA THR A 259 23.55 -24.92 12.21
C THR A 259 22.32 -24.86 13.12
N LYS A 260 21.22 -25.43 12.64
CA LYS A 260 19.99 -25.65 13.41
C LYS A 260 19.66 -27.12 13.41
N ALA A 261 19.48 -27.71 14.60
CA ALA A 261 19.06 -29.11 14.72
C ALA A 261 17.66 -29.30 14.11
N MET A 262 17.51 -30.36 13.32
CA MET A 262 16.25 -30.70 12.65
C MET A 262 16.18 -32.21 12.40
N ALA A 263 14.93 -32.72 12.27
CA ALA A 263 14.70 -34.15 12.10
C ALA A 263 15.27 -34.69 10.78
N ASN A 264 15.15 -33.93 9.70
CA ASN A 264 15.70 -34.29 8.40
C ASN A 264 16.78 -33.25 8.03
N PRO A 265 18.08 -33.59 8.14
CA PRO A 265 19.18 -32.67 7.84
C PRO A 265 19.10 -32.14 6.41
N GLN A 266 19.21 -30.83 6.28
CA GLN A 266 19.23 -30.13 4.99
C GLN A 266 20.35 -29.08 5.02
N THR A 267 20.96 -28.84 3.88
CA THR A 267 21.90 -27.75 3.68
C THR A 267 21.28 -26.73 2.74
N GLN A 268 21.26 -25.47 3.16
CA GLN A 268 20.87 -24.36 2.32
C GLN A 268 22.03 -23.38 2.22
N ALA A 269 22.33 -22.91 1.01
CA ALA A 269 23.33 -21.90 0.75
C ALA A 269 22.73 -20.84 -0.16
N SER A 270 23.01 -19.58 0.16
CA SER A 270 22.69 -18.44 -0.69
C SER A 270 23.91 -17.59 -0.90
N GLU A 271 24.13 -17.19 -2.12
CA GLU A 271 25.14 -16.21 -2.49
C GLU A 271 24.43 -14.99 -3.06
N ILE A 272 24.66 -13.82 -2.44
CA ILE A 272 23.97 -12.59 -2.79
C ILE A 272 24.97 -11.55 -3.20
N TRP A 273 24.80 -11.05 -4.40
CA TRP A 273 25.59 -9.97 -4.97
C TRP A 273 24.80 -8.68 -4.94
N SER A 274 25.39 -7.61 -4.45
CA SER A 274 24.78 -6.29 -4.47
C SER A 274 25.64 -5.32 -5.25
N THR A 275 25.02 -4.37 -5.91
CA THR A 275 25.70 -3.32 -6.67
C THR A 275 25.19 -1.94 -6.26
N LYS A 276 26.04 -0.92 -6.42
CA LYS A 276 25.65 0.49 -6.27
C LYS A 276 25.06 1.08 -7.55
N LEU A 277 24.95 0.30 -8.62
CA LEU A 277 24.36 0.77 -9.86
C LEU A 277 22.90 1.16 -9.64
N PRO A 278 22.46 2.30 -10.16
CA PRO A 278 21.06 2.68 -10.06
C PRO A 278 20.17 1.68 -10.81
N PHE A 279 18.98 1.45 -10.29
CA PHE A 279 18.01 0.62 -10.97
C PHE A 279 17.64 1.23 -12.33
N SER A 280 17.92 0.49 -13.41
CA SER A 280 17.54 0.85 -14.76
C SER A 280 17.31 -0.40 -15.60
N MET A 281 16.56 -0.28 -16.70
CA MET A 281 16.37 -1.40 -17.62
C MET A 281 17.69 -1.94 -18.17
N GLN A 282 18.67 -1.07 -18.41
CA GLN A 282 20.01 -1.46 -18.86
C GLN A 282 20.77 -2.27 -17.80
N ASN A 283 20.62 -1.93 -16.53
CA ASN A 283 21.31 -2.61 -15.43
C ASN A 283 20.60 -3.91 -14.99
N MET A 284 19.37 -4.16 -15.47
CA MET A 284 18.67 -5.43 -15.22
C MET A 284 19.14 -6.59 -16.09
N VAL A 285 19.87 -6.31 -17.15
CA VAL A 285 20.32 -7.31 -18.15
C VAL A 285 21.77 -7.74 -17.88
N LEU A 286 22.44 -7.15 -16.91
CA LEU A 286 23.76 -7.53 -16.44
C LEU A 286 23.65 -8.48 -15.24
#